data_63740f6cf139ca6b03b9a8e844f58d2e
#
_entry.id   63740f6cf139ca6b03b9a8e844f58d2e
#
_cell.length_a   1.000
_cell.length_b   1.000
_cell.length_c   1.000
_cell.angle_alpha   90.00
_cell.angle_beta   90.00
_cell.angle_gamma   90.00
#
_symmetry.space_group_name_H-M   'P 1'
#
loop_
_entity.id
_entity.type
_entity.pdbx_description
1 polymer ?
#
loop_
_entity_poly.entity_id
_entity_poly.type
_entity_poly.pdbx_seq_one_letter_code
_entity_poly.pdbx_strand_id
1 'polypeptide(L)'
;MNANVVTALAAVLGSVAGASAAIATTWISQRSQTRRELAKSEMRKRETLYGEFITEAARLLSDAFDHTLDKPETLVKLYAILGRIRLVSSEAVFNAAEECSSRILDVYATPNRTVDELIVAIRSDEMAFLRKFSDACHVELGKYSEY
;
A
#
# COMPACT_ATOMS: atom_id res chain seq x y z
N MET A 1 -32.48 -43.52 42.55
CA MET A 1 -31.87 -43.05 41.25
C MET A 1 -30.62 -43.85 41.02
N ASN A 2 -30.51 -44.60 39.93
CA ASN A 2 -29.40 -45.50 39.70
C ASN A 2 -28.14 -44.71 39.38
N ALA A 3 -27.02 -44.99 40.05
CA ALA A 3 -25.73 -44.31 39.86
C ALA A 3 -25.28 -44.30 38.38
N ASN A 4 -25.63 -45.32 37.65
CA ASN A 4 -25.36 -45.44 36.22
C ASN A 4 -26.07 -44.39 35.35
N VAL A 5 -27.27 -43.97 35.73
CA VAL A 5 -28.05 -42.94 34.97
C VAL A 5 -27.45 -41.54 35.22
N VAL A 6 -27.00 -41.26 36.44
CA VAL A 6 -26.32 -39.99 36.76
C VAL A 6 -24.99 -39.88 36.03
N THR A 7 -24.20 -40.96 35.99
CA THR A 7 -22.94 -40.99 35.24
C THR A 7 -23.15 -40.80 33.72
N ALA A 8 -24.14 -41.45 33.15
CA ALA A 8 -24.46 -41.29 31.74
C ALA A 8 -24.92 -39.87 31.38
N LEU A 9 -25.75 -39.25 32.23
CA LEU A 9 -26.16 -37.86 32.06
C LEU A 9 -25.01 -36.89 32.19
N ALA A 10 -24.12 -37.07 33.15
CA ALA A 10 -22.93 -36.26 33.30
C ALA A 10 -21.99 -36.37 32.10
N ALA A 11 -21.81 -37.54 31.53
CA ALA A 11 -21.01 -37.77 30.32
C ALA A 11 -21.60 -37.06 29.08
N VAL A 12 -22.91 -37.12 28.90
CA VAL A 12 -23.59 -36.45 27.78
C VAL A 12 -23.50 -34.93 27.94
N LEU A 13 -23.75 -34.38 29.12
CA LEU A 13 -23.65 -32.94 29.37
C LEU A 13 -22.23 -32.44 29.20
N GLY A 14 -21.22 -33.20 29.66
CA GLY A 14 -19.80 -32.87 29.48
C GLY A 14 -19.39 -32.85 28.01
N SER A 15 -19.87 -33.81 27.22
CA SER A 15 -19.55 -33.86 25.78
C SER A 15 -20.19 -32.71 24.98
N VAL A 16 -21.43 -32.34 25.29
CA VAL A 16 -22.11 -31.19 24.65
C VAL A 16 -21.45 -29.87 25.03
N ALA A 17 -21.09 -29.69 26.29
CA ALA A 17 -20.39 -28.48 26.73
C ALA A 17 -18.98 -28.36 26.10
N GLY A 18 -18.25 -29.48 26.00
CA GLY A 18 -16.94 -29.52 25.35
C GLY A 18 -17.01 -29.23 23.84
N ALA A 19 -17.97 -29.79 23.15
CA ALA A 19 -18.16 -29.56 21.72
C ALA A 19 -18.53 -28.10 21.41
N SER A 20 -19.42 -27.48 22.19
CA SER A 20 -19.82 -26.10 21.99
C SER A 20 -18.68 -25.12 22.25
N ALA A 21 -17.83 -25.36 23.26
CA ALA A 21 -16.64 -24.55 23.53
C ALA A 21 -15.62 -24.64 22.38
N ALA A 22 -15.39 -25.85 21.83
CA ALA A 22 -14.48 -26.04 20.70
C ALA A 22 -14.96 -25.31 19.43
N ILE A 23 -16.24 -25.36 19.13
CA ILE A 23 -16.84 -24.66 17.97
C ILE A 23 -16.70 -23.15 18.13
N ALA A 24 -16.99 -22.59 19.32
CA ALA A 24 -16.87 -21.16 19.57
C ALA A 24 -15.42 -20.69 19.41
N THR A 25 -14.46 -21.42 19.95
CA THR A 25 -13.02 -21.10 19.85
C THR A 25 -12.55 -21.14 18.41
N THR A 26 -12.95 -22.14 17.64
CA THR A 26 -12.59 -22.27 16.23
C THR A 26 -13.18 -21.12 15.41
N TRP A 27 -14.43 -20.75 15.67
CA TRP A 27 -15.09 -19.66 14.94
C TRP A 27 -14.44 -18.29 15.18
N ILE A 28 -14.09 -17.99 16.46
CA ILE A 28 -13.37 -16.75 16.83
C ILE A 28 -11.99 -16.73 16.18
N SER A 29 -11.26 -17.82 16.23
CA SER A 29 -9.92 -17.95 15.63
C SER A 29 -9.95 -17.77 14.12
N GLN A 30 -10.87 -18.42 13.41
CA GLN A 30 -11.04 -18.27 11.96
C GLN A 30 -11.38 -16.85 11.56
N ARG A 31 -12.30 -16.20 12.28
CA ARG A 31 -12.69 -14.80 12.00
C ARG A 31 -11.52 -13.84 12.17
N SER A 32 -10.68 -14.04 13.17
CA SER A 32 -9.47 -13.26 13.39
C SER A 32 -8.43 -13.46 12.28
N GLN A 33 -8.21 -14.72 11.86
CA GLN A 33 -7.29 -15.05 10.77
C GLN A 33 -7.74 -14.44 9.44
N THR A 34 -9.02 -14.56 9.08
CA THR A 34 -9.56 -13.99 7.84
C THR A 34 -9.38 -12.47 7.78
N ARG A 35 -9.61 -11.77 8.91
CA ARG A 35 -9.39 -10.31 8.97
C ARG A 35 -7.92 -9.94 8.75
N ARG A 36 -6.99 -10.69 9.35
CA ARG A 36 -5.55 -10.47 9.17
C ARG A 36 -5.10 -10.73 7.73
N GLU A 37 -5.64 -11.78 7.10
CA GLU A 37 -5.34 -12.11 5.70
C GLU A 37 -5.87 -11.04 4.74
N LEU A 38 -7.08 -10.53 4.97
CA LEU A 38 -7.64 -9.42 4.19
C LEU A 38 -6.80 -8.15 4.35
N ALA A 39 -6.43 -7.77 5.57
CA ALA A 39 -5.60 -6.60 5.82
C ALA A 39 -4.22 -6.72 5.12
N LYS A 40 -3.58 -7.89 5.21
CA LYS A 40 -2.32 -8.17 4.48
C LYS A 40 -2.49 -8.11 2.96
N SER A 41 -3.60 -8.62 2.44
CA SER A 41 -3.90 -8.56 1.00
C SER A 41 -4.05 -7.12 0.51
N GLU A 42 -4.79 -6.29 1.26
CA GLU A 42 -4.96 -4.88 0.93
C GLU A 42 -3.64 -4.10 1.04
N MET A 43 -2.83 -4.37 2.06
CA MET A 43 -1.50 -3.78 2.20
C MET A 43 -0.60 -4.11 0.99
N ARG A 44 -0.54 -5.38 0.57
CA ARG A 44 0.25 -5.80 -0.60
C ARG A 44 -0.20 -5.12 -1.90
N LYS A 45 -1.51 -4.95 -2.10
CA LYS A 45 -2.05 -4.26 -3.28
C LYS A 45 -1.60 -2.80 -3.31
N ARG A 46 -1.59 -2.11 -2.17
CA ARG A 46 -1.12 -0.73 -2.05
C ARG A 46 0.39 -0.64 -2.25
N GLU A 47 1.16 -1.51 -1.63
CA GLU A 47 2.61 -1.61 -1.80
C GLU A 47 2.99 -1.79 -3.28
N THR A 48 2.31 -2.69 -3.98
CA THR A 48 2.50 -2.90 -5.42
C THR A 48 2.18 -1.63 -6.22
N LEU A 49 1.06 -0.97 -5.91
CA LEU A 49 0.64 0.26 -6.59
C LEU A 49 1.63 1.41 -6.37
N TYR A 50 2.16 1.56 -5.16
CA TYR A 50 3.17 2.58 -4.84
C TYR A 50 4.49 2.28 -5.54
N GLY A 51 4.89 1.01 -5.61
CA GLY A 51 6.06 0.57 -6.38
C GLY A 51 5.91 0.85 -7.88
N GLU A 52 4.73 0.61 -8.46
CA GLU A 52 4.43 0.96 -9.86
C GLU A 52 4.57 2.48 -10.09
N PHE A 53 4.07 3.31 -9.16
CA PHE A 53 4.18 4.76 -9.25
C PHE A 53 5.64 5.22 -9.21
N ILE A 54 6.43 4.75 -8.23
CA ILE A 54 7.84 5.10 -8.10
C ILE A 54 8.63 4.71 -9.36
N THR A 55 8.38 3.52 -9.88
CA THR A 55 9.05 3.02 -11.08
C THR A 55 8.73 3.89 -12.30
N GLU A 56 7.46 4.26 -12.48
CA GLU A 56 7.04 5.12 -13.59
C GLU A 56 7.55 6.55 -13.43
N ALA A 57 7.50 7.11 -12.22
CA ALA A 57 8.06 8.42 -11.91
C ALA A 57 9.56 8.49 -12.20
N ALA A 58 10.33 7.47 -11.79
CA ALA A 58 11.76 7.39 -12.06
C ALA A 58 12.06 7.27 -13.57
N ARG A 59 11.27 6.47 -14.30
CA ARG A 59 11.38 6.35 -15.76
C ARG A 59 11.15 7.69 -16.45
N LEU A 60 10.08 8.41 -16.05
CA LEU A 60 9.76 9.71 -16.63
C LEU A 60 10.79 10.78 -16.30
N LEU A 61 11.33 10.76 -15.09
CA LEU A 61 12.45 11.64 -14.74
C LEU A 61 13.67 11.39 -15.61
N SER A 62 14.03 10.12 -15.81
CA SER A 62 15.15 9.77 -16.70
C SER A 62 14.90 10.22 -18.14
N ASP A 63 13.67 10.04 -18.63
CA ASP A 63 13.28 10.47 -19.98
C ASP A 63 13.30 12.01 -20.12
N ALA A 64 12.85 12.74 -19.11
CA ALA A 64 12.81 14.21 -19.11
C ALA A 64 14.20 14.87 -19.18
N PHE A 65 15.27 14.16 -18.85
CA PHE A 65 16.65 14.66 -19.02
C PHE A 65 17.14 14.59 -20.44
N ASP A 66 16.68 13.58 -21.19
CA ASP A 66 17.12 13.34 -22.55
C ASP A 66 16.18 13.94 -23.61
N HIS A 67 14.94 14.18 -23.27
CA HIS A 67 13.88 14.56 -24.21
C HIS A 67 12.96 15.65 -23.64
N THR A 68 12.46 16.49 -24.56
CA THR A 68 11.29 17.33 -24.28
C THR A 68 10.00 16.51 -24.38
N LEU A 69 8.92 16.96 -23.73
CA LEU A 69 7.63 16.28 -23.75
C LEU A 69 6.96 16.46 -25.13
N ASP A 70 7.36 15.65 -26.11
CA ASP A 70 6.82 15.73 -27.46
C ASP A 70 5.47 15.00 -27.62
N LYS A 71 5.19 14.04 -26.72
CA LYS A 71 4.00 13.18 -26.80
C LYS A 71 3.26 13.13 -25.47
N PRO A 72 2.02 13.63 -25.39
CA PRO A 72 1.18 13.55 -24.19
C PRO A 72 0.97 12.12 -23.68
N GLU A 73 1.03 11.11 -24.58
CA GLU A 73 0.85 9.70 -24.26
C GLU A 73 1.90 9.19 -23.26
N THR A 74 3.07 9.84 -23.21
CA THR A 74 4.15 9.50 -22.25
C THR A 74 3.69 9.61 -20.80
N LEU A 75 2.74 10.50 -20.52
CA LEU A 75 2.22 10.75 -19.16
C LEU A 75 0.99 9.93 -18.81
N VAL A 76 0.32 9.30 -19.78
CA VAL A 76 -0.96 8.61 -19.56
C VAL A 76 -0.85 7.56 -18.46
N LYS A 77 0.24 6.80 -18.44
CA LYS A 77 0.45 5.75 -17.44
C LYS A 77 0.63 6.32 -16.04
N LEU A 78 1.36 7.42 -15.88
CA LEU A 78 1.54 8.11 -14.59
C LEU A 78 0.18 8.57 -14.04
N TYR A 79 -0.63 9.23 -14.88
CA TYR A 79 -1.95 9.71 -14.47
C TYR A 79 -2.93 8.58 -14.17
N ALA A 80 -2.84 7.44 -14.88
CA ALA A 80 -3.64 6.26 -14.58
C ALA A 80 -3.29 5.68 -13.20
N ILE A 81 -1.98 5.61 -12.87
CA ILE A 81 -1.54 5.15 -11.55
C ILE A 81 -1.95 6.15 -10.47
N LEU A 82 -1.80 7.46 -10.72
CA LEU A 82 -2.22 8.53 -9.80
C LEU A 82 -3.72 8.44 -9.49
N GLY A 83 -4.56 8.19 -10.51
CA GLY A 83 -5.99 7.96 -10.31
C GLY A 83 -6.29 6.75 -9.44
N ARG A 84 -5.53 5.64 -9.59
CA ARG A 84 -5.66 4.46 -8.72
C ARG A 84 -5.23 4.77 -7.28
N ILE A 85 -4.15 5.53 -7.08
CA ILE A 85 -3.70 5.99 -5.75
C ILE A 85 -4.82 6.78 -5.07
N ARG A 86 -5.46 7.72 -5.79
CA ARG A 86 -6.56 8.51 -5.26
C ARG A 86 -7.74 7.67 -4.74
N LEU A 87 -8.00 6.52 -5.36
CA LEU A 87 -9.11 5.64 -4.97
C LEU A 87 -8.86 4.82 -3.70
N VAL A 88 -7.59 4.50 -3.39
CA VAL A 88 -7.28 3.50 -2.37
C VAL A 88 -6.38 4.01 -1.24
N SER A 89 -5.77 5.18 -1.39
CA SER A 89 -4.77 5.72 -0.45
C SER A 89 -5.32 6.86 0.38
N SER A 90 -4.62 7.21 1.45
CA SER A 90 -4.91 8.41 2.23
C SER A 90 -4.64 9.68 1.42
N GLU A 91 -5.26 10.77 1.85
CA GLU A 91 -5.04 12.11 1.26
C GLU A 91 -3.55 12.51 1.29
N ALA A 92 -2.82 12.16 2.35
CA ALA A 92 -1.40 12.46 2.48
C ALA A 92 -0.56 11.78 1.37
N VAL A 93 -0.83 10.51 1.08
CA VAL A 93 -0.14 9.77 0.00
C VAL A 93 -0.54 10.33 -1.36
N PHE A 94 -1.83 10.62 -1.57
CA PHE A 94 -2.31 11.19 -2.83
C PHE A 94 -1.67 12.56 -3.10
N ASN A 95 -1.65 13.47 -2.11
CA ASN A 95 -1.05 14.80 -2.26
C ASN A 95 0.45 14.72 -2.57
N ALA A 96 1.16 13.80 -1.93
CA ALA A 96 2.58 13.58 -2.21
C ALA A 96 2.81 13.02 -3.63
N ALA A 97 1.93 12.14 -4.13
CA ALA A 97 1.98 11.64 -5.50
C ALA A 97 1.66 12.73 -6.52
N GLU A 98 0.69 13.60 -6.23
CA GLU A 98 0.32 14.73 -7.08
C GLU A 98 1.45 15.76 -7.14
N GLU A 99 2.08 16.11 -6.00
CA GLU A 99 3.28 16.94 -5.97
C GLU A 99 4.41 16.33 -6.81
N CYS A 100 4.66 15.04 -6.65
CA CYS A 100 5.66 14.31 -7.44
C CYS A 100 5.38 14.41 -8.95
N SER A 101 4.13 14.19 -9.35
CA SER A 101 3.71 14.27 -10.76
C SER A 101 3.88 15.66 -11.34
N SER A 102 3.53 16.71 -10.58
CA SER A 102 3.72 18.12 -10.97
C SER A 102 5.20 18.45 -11.17
N ARG A 103 6.08 17.99 -10.27
CA ARG A 103 7.53 18.22 -10.39
C ARG A 103 8.13 17.53 -11.60
N ILE A 104 7.66 16.35 -11.96
CA ILE A 104 8.07 15.66 -13.19
C ILE A 104 7.73 16.52 -14.41
N LEU A 105 6.53 17.11 -14.45
CA LEU A 105 6.14 18.02 -15.54
C LEU A 105 7.01 19.27 -15.59
N ASP A 106 7.38 19.85 -14.44
CA ASP A 106 8.28 21.01 -14.37
C ASP A 106 9.66 20.68 -14.97
N VAL A 107 10.16 19.45 -14.75
CA VAL A 107 11.43 19.00 -15.35
C VAL A 107 11.32 18.92 -16.88
N TYR A 108 10.22 18.38 -17.41
CA TYR A 108 9.99 18.37 -18.87
C TYR A 108 9.84 19.78 -19.48
N ALA A 109 9.33 20.73 -18.69
CA ALA A 109 9.18 22.11 -19.14
C ALA A 109 10.51 22.89 -19.17
N THR A 110 11.57 22.36 -18.54
CA THR A 110 12.91 23.00 -18.47
C THR A 110 13.91 22.15 -19.26
N PRO A 111 13.96 22.27 -20.59
CA PRO A 111 14.81 21.43 -21.43
C PRO A 111 16.31 21.75 -21.26
N ASN A 112 17.15 20.74 -21.49
CA ASN A 112 18.61 20.82 -21.60
C ASN A 112 19.34 21.16 -20.27
N ARG A 113 19.05 20.47 -19.20
CA ARG A 113 19.94 20.46 -18.03
C ARG A 113 21.21 19.65 -18.35
N THR A 114 22.37 20.24 -18.04
CA THR A 114 23.65 19.53 -18.14
C THR A 114 23.75 18.46 -17.06
N VAL A 115 24.61 17.45 -17.28
CA VAL A 115 24.88 16.39 -16.28
C VAL A 115 25.31 16.96 -14.94
N ASP A 116 26.07 18.05 -14.94
CA ASP A 116 26.52 18.73 -13.71
C ASP A 116 25.35 19.38 -12.96
N GLU A 117 24.43 20.03 -13.67
CA GLU A 117 23.20 20.58 -13.09
C GLU A 117 22.29 19.49 -12.51
N LEU A 118 22.26 18.32 -13.16
CA LEU A 118 21.54 17.16 -12.65
C LEU A 118 22.14 16.62 -11.35
N ILE A 119 23.47 16.51 -11.26
CA ILE A 119 24.16 16.08 -10.04
C ILE A 119 23.87 17.07 -8.89
N VAL A 120 23.86 18.37 -9.19
CA VAL A 120 23.49 19.42 -8.22
C VAL A 120 22.04 19.28 -7.79
N ALA A 121 21.09 19.07 -8.72
CA ALA A 121 19.67 18.86 -8.45
C ALA A 121 19.38 17.62 -7.60
N ILE A 122 20.11 16.51 -7.84
CA ILE A 122 20.03 15.29 -7.01
C ILE A 122 20.58 15.53 -5.60
N ARG A 123 21.63 16.34 -5.46
CA ARG A 123 22.24 16.66 -4.17
C ARG A 123 21.50 17.77 -3.42
N SER A 124 20.90 18.71 -4.14
CA SER A 124 19.95 19.65 -3.59
C SER A 124 18.61 18.96 -3.37
N ASP A 125 17.80 19.46 -2.44
CA ASP A 125 16.50 18.88 -2.08
C ASP A 125 15.45 18.95 -3.23
N GLU A 126 15.86 19.31 -4.46
CA GLU A 126 14.98 19.38 -5.63
C GLU A 126 14.34 18.04 -6.00
N MET A 127 15.01 16.92 -5.67
CA MET A 127 14.48 15.56 -5.86
C MET A 127 13.80 14.98 -4.61
N ALA A 128 13.58 15.80 -3.58
CA ALA A 128 12.95 15.36 -2.33
C ALA A 128 11.50 14.88 -2.49
N PHE A 129 10.83 15.23 -3.59
CA PHE A 129 9.43 14.85 -3.83
C PHE A 129 9.23 13.34 -3.90
N LEU A 130 10.16 12.56 -4.46
CA LEU A 130 10.12 11.10 -4.44
C LEU A 130 10.28 10.55 -3.03
N ARG A 131 11.16 11.16 -2.22
CA ARG A 131 11.34 10.79 -0.82
C ARG A 131 10.08 11.11 -0.01
N LYS A 132 9.51 12.30 -0.18
CA LYS A 132 8.24 12.68 0.48
C LYS A 132 7.12 11.68 0.17
N PHE A 133 7.00 11.25 -1.08
CA PHE A 133 6.02 10.23 -1.45
C PHE A 133 6.30 8.90 -0.76
N SER A 134 7.56 8.43 -0.77
CA SER A 134 7.96 7.19 -0.09
C SER A 134 7.70 7.25 1.42
N ASP A 135 7.99 8.38 2.06
CA ASP A 135 7.74 8.58 3.50
C ASP A 135 6.24 8.54 3.82
N ALA A 136 5.41 9.19 3.00
CA ALA A 136 3.96 9.14 3.15
C ALA A 136 3.41 7.71 3.00
N CYS A 137 3.92 6.95 2.02
CA CYS A 137 3.56 5.54 1.82
C CYS A 137 4.01 4.69 3.02
N HIS A 138 5.22 4.90 3.54
CA HIS A 138 5.73 4.17 4.69
C HIS A 138 4.85 4.38 5.93
N VAL A 139 4.48 5.61 6.22
CA VAL A 139 3.58 5.95 7.34
C VAL A 139 2.20 5.29 7.16
N GLU A 140 1.66 5.27 5.95
CA GLU A 140 0.38 4.64 5.68
C GLU A 140 0.45 3.12 5.84
N LEU A 141 1.45 2.46 5.23
CA LEU A 141 1.62 1.02 5.30
C LEU A 141 1.92 0.55 6.74
N GLY A 142 2.63 1.34 7.52
CA GLY A 142 2.91 1.06 8.94
C GLY A 142 1.64 0.91 9.78
N LYS A 143 0.60 1.70 9.50
CA LYS A 143 -0.72 1.60 10.20
C LYS A 143 -1.41 0.25 9.99
N TYR A 144 -1.15 -0.44 8.89
CA TYR A 144 -1.71 -1.77 8.60
C TYR A 144 -0.86 -2.90 9.16
N SER A 145 0.37 -2.64 9.59
CA SER A 145 1.27 -3.64 10.20
C SER A 145 0.98 -3.87 11.68
N GLU A 146 0.25 -2.97 12.34
CA GLU A 146 -0.09 -3.05 13.77
C GLU A 146 -1.33 -3.92 14.06
N TYR A 147 -2.01 -4.47 13.05
CA TYR A 147 -3.18 -5.34 13.16
C TYR A 147 -2.85 -6.79 12.79
#